data_99606e9ca8361c28118363004cd964c7
#
_entry.id   99606e9ca8361c28118363004cd964c7
#
_cell.length_a   1.000
_cell.length_b   1.000
_cell.length_c   1.000
_cell.angle_alpha   90.00
_cell.angle_beta   90.00
_cell.angle_gamma   90.00
#
_symmetry.space_group_name_H-M   'P 1'
#
loop_
_entity.id
_entity.type
_entity.pdbx_description
1 polymer ?
#
loop_
_entity_poly.entity_id
_entity_poly.type
_entity_poly.pdbx_seq_one_letter_code
_entity_poly.pdbx_strand_id
1 'polypeptide(L)'
;FCDIRVLPDNNKSHCKNPSLIGQDVENLIKFGKRQFIFACDNFIGDHVWAEKVVDELIRIQEHHKVYISIYTWVTINIYRHKRLLKKMRLAGFDLLFIGIESFNQNSLIETAKVQNTKLELVTIIKEIQSYGFIIVAGLIFGFDTDQENCFDLTSDGIKKSGLLSGDPSFLTALPGTPLYRRMDLSKRLRNKDDLISSASTGGIKYQTNIKYLQDKDDFVYGFLKFIQTYIDGKFQFERLDSFVNSLNNSNFIKLRSSSGGFLNALSFVFKNPRSLVMLFKRAIIFSKNPIRLYFALRGLLLIIRSKHNLINQFMFWLFSWSNYVIKYSDLKYEDFDLDCVAEDFDYAEIIPVKYRELADEKIPKNKIDMQYKATVEGLSRLIPQKN
;
A
#
# COMPACT_ATOMS: atom_id res chain seq x y z
N PHE A 1 1.33 14.17 -6.63
CA PHE A 1 2.47 13.37 -7.11
C PHE A 1 2.01 12.28 -8.09
N CYS A 2 0.76 11.84 -8.06
CA CYS A 2 0.21 10.78 -8.90
C CYS A 2 -0.05 11.29 -10.33
N ASP A 3 0.25 10.45 -11.33
CA ASP A 3 0.08 10.72 -12.76
C ASP A 3 -1.37 10.62 -13.25
N ILE A 4 -2.26 9.95 -12.50
CA ILE A 4 -3.69 9.85 -12.86
C ILE A 4 -4.31 11.21 -13.17
N ARG A 5 -3.85 12.28 -12.51
CA ARG A 5 -4.38 13.63 -12.71
C ARG A 5 -3.98 14.28 -14.03
N VAL A 6 -2.94 13.76 -14.68
CA VAL A 6 -2.43 14.28 -15.96
C VAL A 6 -2.87 13.44 -17.15
N LEU A 7 -3.64 12.39 -16.90
CA LEU A 7 -4.27 11.60 -17.96
C LEU A 7 -5.34 12.43 -18.70
N PRO A 8 -5.62 12.10 -19.98
CA PRO A 8 -6.68 12.74 -20.75
C PRO A 8 -8.01 12.80 -19.96
N ASP A 9 -8.84 13.77 -20.29
CA ASP A 9 -10.17 14.01 -19.70
C ASP A 9 -10.20 14.48 -18.24
N ASN A 10 -9.12 15.09 -17.74
CA ASN A 10 -9.07 15.68 -16.41
C ASN A 10 -9.50 14.72 -15.29
N ASN A 11 -9.05 13.47 -15.36
CA ASN A 11 -9.32 12.47 -14.35
C ASN A 11 -10.82 12.15 -14.16
N LYS A 12 -11.61 12.20 -15.22
CA LYS A 12 -12.99 11.70 -15.18
C LYS A 12 -12.98 10.18 -15.07
N SER A 13 -13.84 9.65 -14.21
CA SER A 13 -14.03 8.21 -14.11
C SER A 13 -14.74 7.69 -15.36
N HIS A 14 -14.09 6.79 -16.10
CA HIS A 14 -14.68 6.06 -17.22
C HIS A 14 -15.16 4.71 -16.71
N CYS A 15 -16.47 4.59 -16.52
CA CYS A 15 -17.08 3.41 -15.93
C CYS A 15 -17.70 2.51 -16.98
N LYS A 16 -17.25 1.24 -17.07
CA LYS A 16 -17.92 0.21 -17.85
C LYS A 16 -19.29 -0.11 -17.24
N ASN A 17 -20.28 -0.43 -18.07
CA ASN A 17 -21.60 -0.81 -17.58
C ASN A 17 -21.50 -1.99 -16.59
N PRO A 18 -22.09 -1.88 -15.38
CA PRO A 18 -22.06 -2.94 -14.37
C PRO A 18 -22.53 -4.32 -14.87
N SER A 19 -23.56 -4.37 -15.71
CA SER A 19 -24.05 -5.63 -16.26
C SER A 19 -23.05 -6.30 -17.18
N LEU A 20 -22.27 -5.54 -17.94
CA LEU A 20 -21.21 -6.10 -18.80
C LEU A 20 -20.04 -6.64 -17.95
N ILE A 21 -19.70 -5.96 -16.84
CA ILE A 21 -18.72 -6.50 -15.88
C ILE A 21 -19.23 -7.82 -15.31
N GLY A 22 -20.51 -7.86 -14.94
CA GLY A 22 -21.14 -9.08 -14.47
C GLY A 22 -21.05 -10.22 -15.48
N GLN A 23 -21.34 -9.97 -16.75
CA GLN A 23 -21.22 -10.96 -17.83
C GLN A 23 -19.79 -11.48 -17.99
N ASP A 24 -18.79 -10.60 -17.96
CA ASP A 24 -17.37 -10.99 -18.03
C ASP A 24 -17.00 -11.92 -16.87
N VAL A 25 -17.39 -11.55 -15.63
CA VAL A 25 -17.11 -12.34 -14.44
C VAL A 25 -17.84 -13.67 -14.51
N GLU A 26 -19.12 -13.69 -14.92
CA GLU A 26 -19.92 -14.91 -15.06
C GLU A 26 -19.30 -15.88 -16.07
N ASN A 27 -18.85 -15.38 -17.22
CA ASN A 27 -18.15 -16.19 -18.22
C ASN A 27 -16.87 -16.81 -17.65
N LEU A 28 -16.07 -16.03 -16.93
CA LEU A 28 -14.86 -16.55 -16.29
C LEU A 28 -15.17 -17.57 -15.19
N ILE A 29 -16.27 -17.41 -14.44
CA ILE A 29 -16.75 -18.38 -13.46
C ILE A 29 -17.09 -19.72 -14.14
N LYS A 30 -17.72 -19.71 -15.32
CA LYS A 30 -18.02 -20.91 -16.11
C LYS A 30 -16.74 -21.65 -16.53
N PHE A 31 -15.63 -20.91 -16.76
CA PHE A 31 -14.29 -21.49 -16.99
C PHE A 31 -13.55 -21.88 -15.69
N GLY A 32 -14.21 -21.91 -14.56
CA GLY A 32 -13.64 -22.34 -13.30
C GLY A 32 -12.80 -21.28 -12.57
N LYS A 33 -12.75 -20.03 -13.05
CA LYS A 33 -12.00 -18.95 -12.37
C LYS A 33 -12.73 -18.51 -11.12
N ARG A 34 -11.98 -18.22 -10.04
CA ARG A 34 -12.51 -17.81 -8.73
C ARG A 34 -11.74 -16.64 -8.10
N GLN A 35 -10.61 -16.27 -8.67
CA GLN A 35 -9.79 -15.16 -8.21
C GLN A 35 -9.71 -14.11 -9.31
N PHE A 36 -9.95 -12.86 -8.94
CA PHE A 36 -10.04 -11.73 -9.87
C PHE A 36 -9.23 -10.56 -9.37
N ILE A 37 -8.65 -9.83 -10.31
CA ILE A 37 -8.07 -8.51 -10.06
C ILE A 37 -8.90 -7.52 -10.86
N PHE A 38 -9.54 -6.58 -10.16
CA PHE A 38 -10.21 -5.46 -10.78
C PHE A 38 -9.19 -4.33 -10.90
N ALA A 39 -8.51 -4.30 -12.05
CA ALA A 39 -7.46 -3.32 -12.35
C ALA A 39 -8.11 -1.97 -12.71
N CYS A 40 -8.37 -1.16 -11.71
CA CYS A 40 -8.86 0.19 -11.84
C CYS A 40 -8.13 1.09 -10.84
N ASP A 41 -7.88 2.33 -11.18
CA ASP A 41 -7.12 3.26 -10.33
C ASP A 41 -7.79 3.55 -8.99
N ASN A 42 -9.12 3.58 -8.98
CA ASN A 42 -9.91 3.74 -7.76
C ASN A 42 -11.32 3.19 -7.98
N PHE A 43 -11.57 1.98 -7.49
CA PHE A 43 -12.87 1.31 -7.64
C PHE A 43 -14.04 2.12 -7.08
N ILE A 44 -13.78 2.95 -6.07
CA ILE A 44 -14.79 3.79 -5.43
C ILE A 44 -14.80 5.23 -5.94
N GLY A 45 -14.17 5.51 -7.08
CA GLY A 45 -14.17 6.84 -7.70
C GLY A 45 -15.59 7.35 -8.00
N ASP A 46 -16.47 6.44 -8.43
CA ASP A 46 -17.93 6.63 -8.50
C ASP A 46 -18.61 5.61 -7.58
N HIS A 47 -19.11 6.07 -6.44
CA HIS A 47 -19.73 5.20 -5.43
C HIS A 47 -21.04 4.56 -5.91
N VAL A 48 -21.82 5.26 -6.75
CA VAL A 48 -23.09 4.73 -7.28
C VAL A 48 -22.82 3.60 -8.25
N TRP A 49 -21.83 3.79 -9.13
CA TRP A 49 -21.38 2.74 -10.04
C TRP A 49 -20.79 1.55 -9.27
N ALA A 50 -19.92 1.79 -8.31
CA ALA A 50 -19.31 0.75 -7.49
C ALA A 50 -20.37 -0.09 -6.77
N GLU A 51 -21.40 0.52 -6.21
CA GLU A 51 -22.50 -0.20 -5.56
C GLU A 51 -23.26 -1.10 -6.53
N LYS A 52 -23.55 -0.62 -7.76
CA LYS A 52 -24.19 -1.44 -8.80
C LYS A 52 -23.35 -2.63 -9.22
N VAL A 53 -22.02 -2.44 -9.39
CA VAL A 53 -21.11 -3.55 -9.70
C VAL A 53 -21.12 -4.58 -8.59
N VAL A 54 -21.02 -4.13 -7.34
CA VAL A 54 -21.03 -5.01 -6.16
C VAL A 54 -22.34 -5.80 -6.06
N ASP A 55 -23.49 -5.16 -6.27
CA ASP A 55 -24.80 -5.82 -6.26
C ASP A 55 -24.89 -6.89 -7.37
N GLU A 56 -24.36 -6.60 -8.55
CA GLU A 56 -24.32 -7.57 -9.66
C GLU A 56 -23.41 -8.78 -9.34
N LEU A 57 -22.25 -8.54 -8.72
CA LEU A 57 -21.35 -9.61 -8.30
C LEU A 57 -21.96 -10.52 -7.21
N ILE A 58 -22.71 -9.93 -6.29
CA ILE A 58 -23.47 -10.72 -5.28
C ILE A 58 -24.51 -11.59 -5.98
N ARG A 59 -25.32 -11.01 -6.89
CA ARG A 59 -26.34 -11.72 -7.65
C ARG A 59 -25.77 -12.92 -8.41
N ILE A 60 -24.63 -12.74 -9.10
CA ILE A 60 -23.97 -13.81 -9.86
C ILE A 60 -23.49 -14.93 -8.94
N GLN A 61 -22.87 -14.58 -7.82
CA GLN A 61 -22.39 -15.58 -6.86
C GLN A 61 -23.54 -16.42 -6.26
N GLU A 62 -24.68 -15.78 -5.96
CA GLU A 62 -25.88 -16.47 -5.48
C GLU A 62 -26.50 -17.37 -6.54
N HIS A 63 -26.61 -16.89 -7.77
CA HIS A 63 -27.14 -17.65 -8.90
C HIS A 63 -26.32 -18.91 -9.19
N HIS A 64 -25.02 -18.79 -9.27
CA HIS A 64 -24.11 -19.89 -9.58
C HIS A 64 -23.69 -20.71 -8.36
N LYS A 65 -24.09 -20.31 -7.15
CA LYS A 65 -23.68 -20.92 -5.87
C LYS A 65 -22.17 -21.04 -5.73
N VAL A 66 -21.45 -20.02 -6.19
CA VAL A 66 -19.99 -19.94 -6.17
C VAL A 66 -19.53 -18.73 -5.34
N TYR A 67 -18.31 -18.79 -4.89
CA TYR A 67 -17.67 -17.67 -4.19
C TYR A 67 -16.40 -17.30 -4.90
N ILE A 68 -16.18 -15.98 -5.00
CA ILE A 68 -15.01 -15.40 -5.65
C ILE A 68 -14.20 -14.59 -4.65
N SER A 69 -12.93 -14.41 -4.93
CA SER A 69 -12.01 -13.52 -4.21
C SER A 69 -11.56 -12.43 -5.16
N ILE A 70 -11.64 -11.17 -4.73
CA ILE A 70 -11.36 -10.00 -5.56
C ILE A 70 -10.32 -9.13 -4.88
N TYR A 71 -9.32 -8.74 -5.66
CA TYR A 71 -8.34 -7.70 -5.33
C TYR A 71 -8.63 -6.45 -6.15
N THR A 72 -8.61 -5.28 -5.53
CA THR A 72 -8.80 -3.99 -6.22
C THR A 72 -8.11 -2.83 -5.50
N TRP A 73 -8.03 -1.69 -6.16
CA TRP A 73 -7.49 -0.44 -5.65
C TRP A 73 -8.61 0.46 -5.18
N VAL A 74 -8.46 1.00 -3.97
CA VAL A 74 -9.40 1.97 -3.40
C VAL A 74 -8.64 3.07 -2.65
N THR A 75 -9.24 4.23 -2.54
CA THR A 75 -8.73 5.24 -1.62
C THR A 75 -9.18 4.95 -0.19
N ILE A 76 -8.42 5.42 0.80
CA ILE A 76 -8.72 5.23 2.22
C ILE A 76 -10.10 5.78 2.60
N ASN A 77 -10.65 6.71 1.84
CA ASN A 77 -12.00 7.28 2.05
C ASN A 77 -13.12 6.25 2.10
N ILE A 78 -12.87 5.01 1.64
CA ILE A 78 -13.83 3.90 1.73
C ILE A 78 -14.35 3.70 3.16
N TYR A 79 -13.58 4.03 4.19
CA TYR A 79 -14.01 3.91 5.59
C TYR A 79 -15.29 4.69 5.91
N ARG A 80 -15.57 5.75 5.15
CA ARG A 80 -16.80 6.56 5.30
C ARG A 80 -18.04 5.88 4.72
N HIS A 81 -17.85 4.90 3.86
CA HIS A 81 -18.91 4.21 3.12
C HIS A 81 -19.16 2.81 3.70
N LYS A 82 -19.56 2.76 4.98
CA LYS A 82 -19.74 1.51 5.74
C LYS A 82 -20.67 0.50 5.07
N ARG A 83 -21.74 0.99 4.41
CA ARG A 83 -22.66 0.15 3.64
C ARG A 83 -21.95 -0.51 2.44
N LEU A 84 -21.18 0.28 1.71
CA LEU A 84 -20.41 -0.22 0.56
C LEU A 84 -19.33 -1.20 1.00
N LEU A 85 -18.59 -0.93 2.10
CA LEU A 85 -17.64 -1.88 2.70
C LEU A 85 -18.29 -3.24 2.98
N LYS A 86 -19.46 -3.25 3.63
CA LYS A 86 -20.20 -4.49 3.89
C LYS A 86 -20.54 -5.22 2.59
N LYS A 87 -21.11 -4.53 1.62
CA LYS A 87 -21.49 -5.11 0.33
C LYS A 87 -20.25 -5.63 -0.45
N MET A 88 -19.16 -4.86 -0.50
CA MET A 88 -17.92 -5.30 -1.12
C MET A 88 -17.42 -6.61 -0.49
N ARG A 89 -17.46 -6.69 0.84
CA ARG A 89 -17.05 -7.92 1.52
C ARG A 89 -17.94 -9.11 1.14
N LEU A 90 -19.26 -8.92 1.06
CA LEU A 90 -20.20 -9.95 0.61
C LEU A 90 -20.01 -10.35 -0.87
N ALA A 91 -19.63 -9.38 -1.71
CA ALA A 91 -19.32 -9.59 -3.13
C ALA A 91 -17.98 -10.31 -3.36
N GLY A 92 -17.21 -10.61 -2.31
CA GLY A 92 -15.96 -11.34 -2.41
C GLY A 92 -14.71 -10.48 -2.46
N PHE A 93 -14.81 -9.17 -2.28
CA PHE A 93 -13.61 -8.35 -2.12
C PHE A 93 -12.89 -8.73 -0.84
N ASP A 94 -11.62 -9.05 -0.94
CA ASP A 94 -10.80 -9.72 0.06
C ASP A 94 -9.53 -8.92 0.32
N LEU A 95 -8.88 -8.46 -0.76
CA LEU A 95 -7.72 -7.60 -0.72
C LEU A 95 -8.04 -6.21 -1.27
N LEU A 96 -7.57 -5.19 -0.55
CA LEU A 96 -7.69 -3.79 -0.97
C LEU A 96 -6.29 -3.16 -1.02
N PHE A 97 -5.86 -2.72 -2.19
CA PHE A 97 -4.70 -1.83 -2.25
C PHE A 97 -5.13 -0.44 -1.83
N ILE A 98 -4.43 0.12 -0.86
CA ILE A 98 -4.67 1.48 -0.37
C ILE A 98 -3.34 2.23 -0.31
N GLY A 99 -3.25 3.34 -1.03
CA GLY A 99 -2.14 4.26 -0.89
C GLY A 99 -2.20 4.94 0.49
N ILE A 100 -1.43 4.41 1.42
CA ILE A 100 -1.24 4.98 2.77
C ILE A 100 -0.21 6.11 2.68
N GLU A 101 0.82 5.90 1.90
CA GLU A 101 1.97 6.71 1.57
C GLU A 101 2.90 6.90 2.77
N SER A 102 2.46 7.57 3.83
CA SER A 102 3.26 7.85 5.01
C SER A 102 2.41 7.84 6.29
N PHE A 103 3.03 7.54 7.43
CA PHE A 103 2.45 7.77 8.76
C PHE A 103 2.86 9.14 9.34
N ASN A 104 3.67 9.92 8.61
CA ASN A 104 3.97 11.30 8.95
C ASN A 104 2.85 12.21 8.40
N GLN A 105 2.20 12.98 9.28
CA GLN A 105 1.10 13.88 8.88
C GLN A 105 1.55 14.97 7.90
N ASN A 106 2.75 15.51 8.06
CA ASN A 106 3.27 16.55 7.18
C ASN A 106 3.46 16.01 5.76
N SER A 107 3.97 14.79 5.61
CA SER A 107 4.15 14.14 4.31
C SER A 107 2.81 13.84 3.63
N LEU A 108 1.77 13.49 4.39
CA LEU A 108 0.42 13.34 3.86
C LEU A 108 -0.18 14.67 3.38
N ILE A 109 0.10 15.76 4.05
CA ILE A 109 -0.32 17.10 3.62
C ILE A 109 0.45 17.52 2.37
N GLU A 110 1.74 17.27 2.31
CA GLU A 110 2.58 17.51 1.13
C GLU A 110 2.01 16.82 -0.13
N THR A 111 1.50 15.61 0.02
CA THR A 111 0.91 14.84 -1.10
C THR A 111 -0.52 15.21 -1.45
N ALA A 112 -1.11 16.23 -0.82
CA ALA A 112 -2.52 16.60 -0.91
C ALA A 112 -3.50 15.51 -0.43
N LYS A 113 -3.02 14.53 0.34
CA LYS A 113 -3.87 13.50 0.97
C LYS A 113 -4.41 13.95 2.33
N VAL A 114 -4.88 15.19 2.39
CA VAL A 114 -5.43 15.85 3.60
C VAL A 114 -6.56 15.05 4.27
N GLN A 115 -7.25 14.21 3.50
CA GLN A 115 -8.27 13.29 4.03
C GLN A 115 -7.69 12.30 5.06
N ASN A 116 -6.41 12.00 4.99
CA ASN A 116 -5.75 11.04 5.87
C ASN A 116 -5.30 11.67 7.21
N THR A 117 -5.40 13.00 7.35
CA THR A 117 -4.88 13.74 8.52
C THR A 117 -5.92 14.05 9.59
N LYS A 118 -7.23 13.93 9.30
CA LYS A 118 -8.31 14.34 10.22
C LYS A 118 -8.62 13.33 11.33
N LEU A 119 -8.28 12.05 11.12
CA LEU A 119 -8.40 10.98 12.10
C LEU A 119 -7.07 10.25 12.18
N GLU A 120 -6.82 9.62 13.30
CA GLU A 120 -5.65 8.77 13.41
C GLU A 120 -5.70 7.65 12.34
N LEU A 121 -4.73 7.63 11.45
CA LEU A 121 -4.66 6.73 10.31
C LEU A 121 -4.74 5.24 10.73
N VAL A 122 -4.12 4.92 11.85
CA VAL A 122 -4.17 3.59 12.47
C VAL A 122 -5.61 3.16 12.75
N THR A 123 -6.44 4.06 13.27
CA THR A 123 -7.84 3.78 13.59
C THR A 123 -8.65 3.51 12.33
N ILE A 124 -8.44 4.30 11.27
CA ILE A 124 -9.11 4.11 9.98
C ILE A 124 -8.74 2.76 9.36
N ILE A 125 -7.45 2.41 9.36
CA ILE A 125 -6.97 1.13 8.85
C ILE A 125 -7.63 -0.03 9.59
N LYS A 126 -7.63 0.02 10.92
CA LYS A 126 -8.30 -1.00 11.77
C LYS A 126 -9.80 -1.08 11.50
N GLU A 127 -10.47 0.04 11.28
CA GLU A 127 -11.89 0.04 10.94
C GLU A 127 -12.15 -0.70 9.62
N ILE A 128 -11.39 -0.42 8.56
CA ILE A 128 -11.53 -1.13 7.28
C ILE A 128 -11.24 -2.63 7.47
N GLN A 129 -10.16 -2.98 8.16
CA GLN A 129 -9.79 -4.36 8.43
C GLN A 129 -10.85 -5.09 9.25
N SER A 130 -11.57 -4.40 10.15
CA SER A 130 -12.59 -5.00 11.02
C SER A 130 -13.70 -5.72 10.25
N TYR A 131 -13.94 -5.36 8.98
CA TYR A 131 -14.87 -6.08 8.10
C TYR A 131 -14.28 -7.38 7.53
N GLY A 132 -13.01 -7.65 7.74
CA GLY A 132 -12.29 -8.85 7.28
C GLY A 132 -11.41 -8.62 6.04
N PHE A 133 -11.23 -7.38 5.58
CA PHE A 133 -10.31 -7.06 4.48
C PHE A 133 -8.86 -7.17 4.90
N ILE A 134 -8.03 -7.60 3.96
CA ILE A 134 -6.59 -7.43 4.03
C ILE A 134 -6.23 -6.18 3.23
N ILE A 135 -5.51 -5.26 3.86
CA ILE A 135 -4.99 -4.07 3.19
C ILE A 135 -3.58 -4.36 2.72
N VAL A 136 -3.34 -4.11 1.43
CA VAL A 136 -2.01 -4.01 0.83
C VAL A 136 -1.67 -2.53 0.76
N ALA A 137 -0.74 -2.08 1.57
CA ALA A 137 -0.42 -0.67 1.71
C ALA A 137 0.63 -0.22 0.68
N GLY A 138 0.37 0.86 -0.05
CA GLY A 138 1.42 1.64 -0.71
C GLY A 138 2.12 2.50 0.35
N LEU A 139 3.44 2.37 0.46
CA LEU A 139 4.28 3.12 1.39
C LEU A 139 5.37 3.84 0.59
N ILE A 140 5.59 5.12 0.88
CA ILE A 140 6.56 5.95 0.16
C ILE A 140 7.44 6.68 1.17
N PHE A 141 8.74 6.70 0.90
CA PHE A 141 9.75 7.46 1.63
C PHE A 141 10.42 8.48 0.73
N GLY A 142 10.95 9.54 1.30
CA GLY A 142 11.69 10.60 0.59
C GLY A 142 10.83 11.82 0.27
N PHE A 143 9.78 12.07 1.03
CA PHE A 143 9.08 13.36 0.98
C PHE A 143 9.96 14.45 1.56
N ASP A 144 9.81 15.69 1.06
CA ASP A 144 10.57 16.84 1.54
C ASP A 144 10.32 17.11 3.04
N THR A 145 9.18 16.68 3.54
CA THR A 145 8.78 16.80 4.95
C THR A 145 9.09 15.57 5.80
N ASP A 146 9.72 14.54 5.24
CA ASP A 146 10.18 13.40 6.01
C ASP A 146 11.34 13.83 6.91
N GLN A 147 11.27 13.44 8.18
CA GLN A 147 12.30 13.66 9.19
C GLN A 147 13.07 12.37 9.44
N GLU A 148 14.18 12.44 10.17
CA GLU A 148 15.01 11.30 10.55
C GLU A 148 14.21 10.12 11.14
N ASN A 149 13.13 10.42 11.86
CA ASN A 149 12.27 9.42 12.48
C ASN A 149 11.17 8.85 11.56
N CYS A 150 11.14 9.19 10.26
CA CYS A 150 10.08 8.77 9.34
C CYS A 150 9.98 7.23 9.23
N PHE A 151 11.11 6.54 9.31
CA PHE A 151 11.19 5.08 9.30
C PHE A 151 10.61 4.46 10.57
N ASP A 152 10.91 5.04 11.73
CA ASP A 152 10.39 4.58 13.02
C ASP A 152 8.88 4.84 13.13
N LEU A 153 8.41 6.01 12.70
CA LEU A 153 6.97 6.34 12.63
C LEU A 153 6.21 5.36 11.73
N THR A 154 6.81 5.01 10.58
CA THR A 154 6.21 4.05 9.64
C THR A 154 6.18 2.64 10.23
N SER A 155 7.25 2.18 10.85
CA SER A 155 7.31 0.89 11.54
C SER A 155 6.24 0.79 12.64
N ASP A 156 6.13 1.83 13.46
CA ASP A 156 5.15 1.90 14.55
C ASP A 156 3.71 1.95 14.02
N GLY A 157 3.47 2.72 12.97
CA GLY A 157 2.18 2.79 12.30
C GLY A 157 1.74 1.44 11.71
N ILE A 158 2.64 0.73 11.02
CA ILE A 158 2.39 -0.61 10.47
C ILE A 158 2.06 -1.60 11.59
N LYS A 159 2.86 -1.60 12.66
CA LYS A 159 2.65 -2.49 13.79
C LYS A 159 1.33 -2.23 14.49
N LYS A 160 1.05 -0.97 14.84
CA LYS A 160 -0.18 -0.57 15.54
C LYS A 160 -1.43 -0.83 14.70
N SER A 161 -1.37 -0.59 13.39
CA SER A 161 -2.52 -0.81 12.49
C SER A 161 -2.74 -2.27 12.13
N GLY A 162 -1.73 -3.13 12.28
CA GLY A 162 -1.83 -4.54 11.86
C GLY A 162 -1.82 -4.72 10.35
N LEU A 163 -1.20 -3.82 9.60
CA LEU A 163 -1.04 -3.98 8.15
C LEU A 163 -0.22 -5.23 7.84
N LEU A 164 -0.81 -6.23 7.18
CA LEU A 164 -0.14 -7.51 6.87
C LEU A 164 0.75 -7.44 5.64
N SER A 165 0.52 -6.48 4.75
CA SER A 165 1.30 -6.30 3.54
C SER A 165 1.44 -4.81 3.20
N GLY A 166 2.55 -4.48 2.58
CA GLY A 166 2.87 -3.16 2.07
C GLY A 166 4.29 -3.19 1.50
N ASP A 167 4.46 -2.65 0.30
CA ASP A 167 5.78 -2.60 -0.33
C ASP A 167 6.32 -1.17 -0.21
N PRO A 168 7.40 -0.95 0.54
CA PRO A 168 8.02 0.35 0.65
C PRO A 168 8.68 0.73 -0.68
N SER A 169 8.44 1.95 -1.12
CA SER A 169 9.00 2.55 -2.33
C SER A 169 9.57 3.93 -2.03
N PHE A 170 10.35 4.44 -2.97
CA PHE A 170 10.90 5.79 -2.89
C PHE A 170 10.09 6.76 -3.73
N LEU A 171 9.95 7.99 -3.23
CA LEU A 171 9.28 9.05 -3.95
C LEU A 171 9.99 9.28 -5.29
N THR A 172 9.22 9.21 -6.36
CA THR A 172 9.69 9.40 -7.72
C THR A 172 8.81 10.43 -8.42
N ALA A 173 9.41 11.38 -9.11
CA ALA A 173 8.68 12.40 -9.83
C ALA A 173 8.29 11.88 -11.22
N LEU A 174 7.03 11.56 -11.42
CA LEU A 174 6.53 11.10 -12.71
C LEU A 174 6.34 12.27 -13.68
N PRO A 175 6.78 12.15 -14.95
CA PRO A 175 6.61 13.20 -15.96
C PRO A 175 5.16 13.70 -16.05
N GLY A 176 4.98 15.00 -16.23
CA GLY A 176 3.67 15.64 -16.32
C GLY A 176 3.00 15.93 -14.97
N THR A 177 3.50 15.38 -13.88
CA THR A 177 2.90 15.61 -12.55
C THR A 177 3.36 16.96 -11.95
N PRO A 178 2.55 17.54 -11.03
CA PRO A 178 2.97 18.70 -10.26
C PRO A 178 4.27 18.48 -9.48
N LEU A 179 4.50 17.26 -8.98
CA LEU A 179 5.76 16.91 -8.33
C LEU A 179 6.95 17.01 -9.30
N TYR A 180 6.82 16.44 -10.49
CA TYR A 180 7.88 16.54 -11.52
C TYR A 180 8.22 17.99 -11.83
N ARG A 181 7.20 18.82 -12.08
CA ARG A 181 7.39 20.25 -12.37
C ARG A 181 8.05 20.99 -11.20
N ARG A 182 7.68 20.66 -9.94
CA ARG A 182 8.32 21.20 -8.74
C ARG A 182 9.81 20.85 -8.68
N MET A 183 10.14 19.57 -8.93
CA MET A 183 11.52 19.11 -8.91
C MET A 183 12.36 19.71 -10.05
N ASP A 184 11.76 19.89 -11.23
CA ASP A 184 12.42 20.54 -12.38
C ASP A 184 12.74 22.02 -12.07
N LEU A 185 11.77 22.77 -11.58
CA LEU A 185 11.96 24.20 -11.22
C LEU A 185 12.97 24.41 -10.11
N SER A 186 13.04 23.50 -9.14
CA SER A 186 14.02 23.54 -8.06
C SER A 186 15.36 22.89 -8.43
N LYS A 187 15.58 22.51 -9.69
CA LYS A 187 16.80 21.84 -10.20
C LYS A 187 17.14 20.55 -9.43
N ARG A 188 16.13 19.88 -8.93
CA ARG A 188 16.24 18.66 -8.15
C ARG A 188 15.96 17.39 -8.94
N LEU A 189 15.69 17.49 -10.23
CA LEU A 189 15.62 16.30 -11.09
C LEU A 189 17.04 15.83 -11.41
N ARG A 190 17.25 14.54 -11.26
CA ARG A 190 18.39 13.81 -11.83
C ARG A 190 18.15 13.65 -13.35
N ASN A 191 19.15 13.19 -14.09
CA ASN A 191 19.09 13.07 -15.55
C ASN A 191 17.76 12.49 -16.06
N LYS A 192 17.20 13.16 -17.06
CA LYS A 192 15.83 12.96 -17.54
C LYS A 192 15.58 11.61 -18.23
N ASP A 193 16.63 10.94 -18.71
CA ASP A 193 16.50 9.83 -19.65
C ASP A 193 16.53 8.42 -19.02
N ASP A 194 17.00 8.26 -17.77
CA ASP A 194 17.30 6.94 -17.20
C ASP A 194 16.17 6.33 -16.33
N LEU A 195 15.00 6.93 -16.25
CA LEU A 195 14.25 6.86 -14.98
C LEU A 195 12.92 6.15 -14.97
N ILE A 196 12.37 5.84 -16.13
CA ILE A 196 11.00 5.26 -16.19
C ILE A 196 11.02 3.75 -16.04
N SER A 197 12.16 3.11 -16.30
CA SER A 197 12.25 1.65 -16.35
C SER A 197 12.51 0.96 -15.02
N SER A 198 13.05 1.65 -14.04
CA SER A 198 13.63 1.00 -12.84
C SER A 198 12.65 0.76 -11.70
N ALA A 199 11.61 1.55 -11.58
CA ALA A 199 10.65 1.41 -10.48
C ALA A 199 9.78 0.15 -10.59
N SER A 200 9.63 -0.42 -11.78
CA SER A 200 8.75 -1.57 -12.04
C SER A 200 9.42 -2.82 -12.58
N THR A 201 10.68 -2.76 -13.02
CA THR A 201 11.24 -3.82 -13.91
C THR A 201 12.51 -4.52 -13.43
N GLY A 202 12.86 -4.48 -12.15
CA GLY A 202 13.95 -5.32 -11.62
C GLY A 202 15.37 -4.91 -12.03
N GLY A 203 15.55 -3.66 -12.45
CA GLY A 203 16.85 -3.02 -12.58
C GLY A 203 17.47 -2.68 -11.21
N ILE A 204 18.32 -1.69 -11.12
CA ILE A 204 18.89 -1.21 -9.86
C ILE A 204 17.76 -0.96 -8.86
N LYS A 205 17.77 -1.67 -7.76
CA LYS A 205 16.59 -1.95 -6.93
C LYS A 205 15.99 -0.73 -6.23
N TYR A 206 16.80 0.32 -6.00
CA TYR A 206 16.41 1.47 -5.19
C TYR A 206 16.94 2.75 -5.82
N GLN A 207 16.23 3.22 -6.81
CA GLN A 207 16.57 4.40 -7.60
C GLN A 207 15.42 5.43 -7.56
N THR A 208 15.77 6.71 -7.59
CA THR A 208 14.82 7.80 -7.77
C THR A 208 15.38 8.85 -8.71
N ASN A 209 14.51 9.63 -9.34
CA ASN A 209 14.90 10.77 -10.17
C ASN A 209 14.93 12.09 -9.40
N ILE A 210 14.76 12.04 -8.10
CA ILE A 210 14.74 13.23 -7.25
C ILE A 210 16.06 13.28 -6.47
N LYS A 211 16.65 14.47 -6.38
CA LYS A 211 17.65 14.77 -5.36
C LYS A 211 16.93 15.08 -4.06
N TYR A 212 17.13 14.23 -3.05
CA TYR A 212 16.47 14.38 -1.77
C TYR A 212 17.08 15.53 -0.95
N LEU A 213 16.30 16.04 0.01
CA LEU A 213 16.75 17.04 0.96
C LEU A 213 17.47 16.40 2.16
N GLN A 214 17.15 15.13 2.43
CA GLN A 214 17.79 14.35 3.48
C GLN A 214 19.19 13.93 3.05
N ASP A 215 20.10 13.80 4.02
CA ASP A 215 21.40 13.21 3.76
C ASP A 215 21.27 11.78 3.21
N LYS A 216 22.13 11.43 2.26
CA LYS A 216 22.07 10.12 1.59
C LYS A 216 22.34 8.98 2.55
N ASP A 217 23.39 9.12 3.37
CA ASP A 217 23.83 8.07 4.26
C ASP A 217 22.80 7.82 5.35
N ASP A 218 22.29 8.89 5.96
CA ASP A 218 21.22 8.81 6.95
C ASP A 218 19.97 8.17 6.40
N PHE A 219 19.58 8.54 5.17
CA PHE A 219 18.42 7.98 4.51
C PHE A 219 18.60 6.49 4.18
N VAL A 220 19.73 6.09 3.60
CA VAL A 220 20.00 4.69 3.21
C VAL A 220 20.12 3.81 4.44
N TYR A 221 20.89 4.23 5.45
CA TYR A 221 21.03 3.45 6.70
C TYR A 221 19.71 3.39 7.47
N GLY A 222 18.94 4.47 7.51
CA GLY A 222 17.61 4.49 8.07
C GLY A 222 16.66 3.50 7.40
N PHE A 223 16.66 3.46 6.06
CA PHE A 223 15.88 2.51 5.30
C PHE A 223 16.34 1.06 5.51
N LEU A 224 17.63 0.80 5.52
CA LEU A 224 18.16 -0.54 5.80
C LEU A 224 17.75 -1.04 7.19
N LYS A 225 17.84 -0.19 8.21
CA LYS A 225 17.35 -0.48 9.56
C LYS A 225 15.84 -0.76 9.59
N PHE A 226 15.06 0.05 8.86
CA PHE A 226 13.62 -0.17 8.69
C PHE A 226 13.35 -1.55 8.08
N ILE A 227 14.04 -1.91 7.00
CA ILE A 227 13.87 -3.20 6.34
C ILE A 227 14.26 -4.37 7.23
N GLN A 228 15.33 -4.25 8.01
CA GLN A 228 15.71 -5.28 9.00
C GLN A 228 14.58 -5.50 10.02
N THR A 229 14.00 -4.41 10.53
CA THR A 229 12.83 -4.46 11.40
C THR A 229 11.63 -5.07 10.68
N TYR A 230 11.41 -4.68 9.43
CA TYR A 230 10.25 -5.11 8.63
C TYR A 230 10.23 -6.61 8.35
N ILE A 231 11.40 -7.27 8.21
CA ILE A 231 11.50 -8.72 8.02
C ILE A 231 11.69 -9.50 9.32
N ASP A 232 11.81 -8.82 10.47
CA ASP A 232 12.00 -9.45 11.78
C ASP A 232 10.78 -10.26 12.23
N GLY A 233 11.02 -11.40 12.85
CA GLY A 233 9.96 -12.32 13.24
C GLY A 233 9.03 -11.77 14.31
N LYS A 234 9.57 -11.07 15.31
CA LYS A 234 8.78 -10.45 16.37
C LYS A 234 7.89 -9.35 15.82
N PHE A 235 8.45 -8.48 14.98
CA PHE A 235 7.71 -7.41 14.32
C PHE A 235 6.55 -7.95 13.46
N GLN A 236 6.82 -9.01 12.68
CA GLN A 236 5.81 -9.66 11.86
C GLN A 236 4.69 -10.29 12.69
N PHE A 237 5.03 -10.89 13.83
CA PHE A 237 4.03 -11.44 14.74
C PHE A 237 3.18 -10.34 15.40
N GLU A 238 3.80 -9.24 15.87
CA GLU A 238 3.09 -8.11 16.50
C GLU A 238 2.08 -7.48 15.56
N ARG A 239 2.41 -7.34 14.25
CA ARG A 239 1.44 -6.83 13.26
C ARG A 239 0.32 -7.85 12.97
N LEU A 240 0.59 -9.16 12.94
CA LEU A 240 -0.45 -10.18 12.83
C LEU A 240 -1.40 -10.15 14.05
N ASP A 241 -0.85 -10.03 15.25
CA ASP A 241 -1.64 -9.92 16.48
C ASP A 241 -2.54 -8.67 16.46
N SER A 242 -1.99 -7.52 16.09
CA SER A 242 -2.77 -6.28 15.91
C SER A 242 -3.88 -6.43 14.86
N PHE A 243 -3.61 -7.13 13.75
CA PHE A 243 -4.61 -7.44 12.73
C PHE A 243 -5.74 -8.32 13.30
N VAL A 244 -5.40 -9.43 13.93
CA VAL A 244 -6.40 -10.35 14.53
C VAL A 244 -7.25 -9.62 15.55
N ASN A 245 -6.65 -8.76 16.37
CA ASN A 245 -7.38 -7.93 17.33
C ASN A 245 -8.35 -6.95 16.67
N SER A 246 -8.04 -6.43 15.48
CA SER A 246 -8.97 -5.58 14.73
C SER A 246 -10.22 -6.31 14.25
N LEU A 247 -10.13 -7.63 14.05
CA LEU A 247 -11.24 -8.49 13.61
C LEU A 247 -12.18 -8.93 14.74
N ASN A 248 -11.79 -8.76 15.99
CA ASN A 248 -12.63 -9.09 17.15
C ASN A 248 -13.80 -8.10 17.36
N ASN A 249 -14.23 -7.46 16.28
CA ASN A 249 -15.30 -6.48 16.24
C ASN A 249 -16.58 -7.11 15.65
N SER A 250 -17.74 -6.53 15.97
CA SER A 250 -19.04 -6.93 15.43
C SER A 250 -19.19 -6.74 13.91
N ASN A 251 -18.25 -6.03 13.28
CA ASN A 251 -18.30 -5.77 11.84
C ASN A 251 -17.79 -6.91 10.96
N PHE A 252 -17.11 -7.91 11.54
CA PHE A 252 -16.46 -8.96 10.76
C PHE A 252 -17.45 -9.75 9.91
N ILE A 253 -17.19 -9.78 8.60
CA ILE A 253 -17.95 -10.55 7.62
C ILE A 253 -17.04 -11.64 7.07
N LYS A 254 -17.35 -12.88 7.43
CA LYS A 254 -16.65 -14.05 6.89
C LYS A 254 -16.98 -14.19 5.40
N LEU A 255 -15.96 -14.26 4.56
CA LEU A 255 -16.17 -14.67 3.17
C LEU A 255 -16.71 -16.10 3.16
N ARG A 256 -17.76 -16.29 2.42
CA ARG A 256 -18.23 -17.63 2.12
C ARG A 256 -17.17 -18.29 1.23
N SER A 257 -16.65 -19.45 1.62
CA SER A 257 -15.80 -20.27 0.75
C SER A 257 -16.63 -21.44 0.24
N SER A 258 -16.38 -21.87 -0.98
CA SER A 258 -16.90 -23.16 -1.43
C SER A 258 -16.47 -24.23 -0.42
N SER A 259 -17.39 -25.08 -0.01
CA SER A 259 -17.14 -26.20 0.91
C SER A 259 -15.90 -26.98 0.46
N GLY A 260 -14.87 -27.02 1.30
CA GLY A 260 -13.59 -27.67 0.98
C GLY A 260 -12.39 -26.74 0.81
N GLY A 261 -12.45 -25.46 1.20
CA GLY A 261 -11.42 -24.45 0.92
C GLY A 261 -9.99 -24.88 1.26
N PHE A 262 -9.73 -25.42 2.43
CA PHE A 262 -8.39 -25.87 2.80
C PHE A 262 -8.00 -27.19 2.10
N LEU A 263 -8.89 -28.17 2.05
CA LEU A 263 -8.64 -29.44 1.37
C LEU A 263 -8.50 -29.26 -0.15
N ASN A 264 -9.30 -28.36 -0.74
CA ASN A 264 -9.18 -28.01 -2.15
C ASN A 264 -7.90 -27.24 -2.45
N ALA A 265 -7.47 -26.33 -1.56
CA ALA A 265 -6.19 -25.64 -1.68
C ALA A 265 -5.02 -26.62 -1.55
N LEU A 266 -5.06 -27.55 -0.60
CA LEU A 266 -4.08 -28.62 -0.50
C LEU A 266 -4.06 -29.51 -1.75
N SER A 267 -5.23 -29.95 -2.21
CA SER A 267 -5.35 -30.76 -3.44
C SER A 267 -4.79 -30.00 -4.66
N PHE A 268 -5.07 -28.70 -4.80
CA PHE A 268 -4.49 -27.89 -5.86
C PHE A 268 -2.97 -27.80 -5.78
N VAL A 269 -2.45 -27.59 -4.58
CA VAL A 269 -1.00 -27.53 -4.34
C VAL A 269 -0.35 -28.88 -4.68
N PHE A 270 -0.91 -29.98 -4.24
CA PHE A 270 -0.38 -31.34 -4.53
C PHE A 270 -0.49 -31.71 -6.01
N LYS A 271 -1.50 -31.21 -6.73
CA LYS A 271 -1.66 -31.42 -8.17
C LYS A 271 -0.78 -30.51 -9.03
N ASN A 272 -0.20 -29.45 -8.44
CA ASN A 272 0.64 -28.49 -9.16
C ASN A 272 2.08 -28.52 -8.65
N PRO A 273 3.01 -29.17 -9.36
CA PRO A 273 4.41 -29.28 -8.95
C PRO A 273 5.10 -27.94 -8.67
N ARG A 274 4.75 -26.89 -9.44
CA ARG A 274 5.31 -25.52 -9.22
C ARG A 274 4.87 -24.96 -7.88
N SER A 275 3.64 -25.18 -7.48
CA SER A 275 3.13 -24.75 -6.17
C SER A 275 3.81 -25.47 -5.01
N LEU A 276 4.07 -26.78 -5.17
CA LEU A 276 4.84 -27.56 -4.18
C LEU A 276 6.27 -27.04 -4.03
N VAL A 277 6.97 -26.82 -5.14
CA VAL A 277 8.34 -26.25 -5.12
C VAL A 277 8.34 -24.88 -4.45
N MET A 278 7.34 -24.07 -4.72
CA MET A 278 7.23 -22.74 -4.13
C MET A 278 6.97 -22.79 -2.62
N LEU A 279 6.11 -23.70 -2.14
CA LEU A 279 5.90 -23.92 -0.71
C LEU A 279 7.14 -24.48 -0.02
N PHE A 280 7.82 -25.41 -0.66
CA PHE A 280 9.06 -26.00 -0.14
C PHE A 280 10.16 -24.93 0.01
N LYS A 281 10.38 -24.09 -1.02
CA LYS A 281 11.31 -22.97 -0.93
C LYS A 281 10.98 -22.04 0.24
N ARG A 282 9.71 -21.76 0.50
CA ARG A 282 9.27 -20.92 1.63
C ARG A 282 9.48 -21.61 2.97
N ALA A 283 9.19 -22.90 3.06
CA ALA A 283 9.45 -23.67 4.28
C ALA A 283 10.95 -23.62 4.64
N ILE A 284 11.84 -23.72 3.66
CA ILE A 284 13.30 -23.57 3.87
C ILE A 284 13.65 -22.20 4.44
N ILE A 285 13.03 -21.10 3.98
CA ILE A 285 13.28 -19.75 4.49
C ILE A 285 13.00 -19.67 6.00
N PHE A 286 11.92 -20.29 6.45
CA PHE A 286 11.57 -20.31 7.86
C PHE A 286 12.42 -21.30 8.66
N SER A 287 12.73 -22.47 8.10
CA SER A 287 13.54 -23.50 8.80
C SER A 287 14.99 -23.08 9.01
N LYS A 288 15.55 -22.26 8.12
CA LYS A 288 16.92 -21.74 8.25
C LYS A 288 17.10 -20.72 9.38
N ASN A 289 16.01 -20.14 9.89
CA ASN A 289 16.06 -19.17 10.98
C ASN A 289 15.08 -19.57 12.09
N PRO A 290 15.59 -20.09 13.22
CA PRO A 290 14.74 -20.62 14.30
C PRO A 290 13.84 -19.54 14.91
N ILE A 291 14.24 -18.28 14.90
CA ILE A 291 13.43 -17.16 15.40
C ILE A 291 12.24 -16.93 14.46
N ARG A 292 12.44 -16.94 13.15
CA ARG A 292 11.36 -16.83 12.16
C ARG A 292 10.38 -17.99 12.27
N LEU A 293 10.89 -19.21 12.39
CA LEU A 293 10.06 -20.39 12.58
C LEU A 293 9.22 -20.31 13.86
N TYR A 294 9.84 -19.91 14.96
CA TYR A 294 9.16 -19.69 16.24
C TYR A 294 7.97 -18.73 16.11
N PHE A 295 8.18 -17.56 15.50
CA PHE A 295 7.10 -16.58 15.35
C PHE A 295 6.05 -16.99 14.30
N ALA A 296 6.42 -17.75 13.28
CA ALA A 296 5.45 -18.36 12.35
C ALA A 296 4.52 -19.35 13.07
N LEU A 297 5.09 -20.21 13.92
CA LEU A 297 4.31 -21.13 14.76
C LEU A 297 3.43 -20.40 15.79
N ARG A 298 3.94 -19.37 16.42
CA ARG A 298 3.13 -18.50 17.30
C ARG A 298 1.97 -17.85 16.53
N GLY A 299 2.20 -17.40 15.32
CA GLY A 299 1.15 -16.85 14.44
C GLY A 299 0.07 -17.91 14.14
N LEU A 300 0.48 -19.14 13.84
CA LEU A 300 -0.47 -20.25 13.65
C LEU A 300 -1.31 -20.52 14.91
N LEU A 301 -0.69 -20.54 16.06
CA LEU A 301 -1.40 -20.72 17.35
C LEU A 301 -2.37 -19.58 17.63
N LEU A 302 -2.01 -18.33 17.31
CA LEU A 302 -2.88 -17.18 17.43
C LEU A 302 -4.15 -17.35 16.56
N ILE A 303 -3.97 -17.78 15.30
CA ILE A 303 -5.09 -18.02 14.37
C ILE A 303 -6.00 -19.16 14.83
N ILE A 304 -5.43 -20.25 15.32
CA ILE A 304 -6.22 -21.40 15.85
C ILE A 304 -7.07 -20.97 17.04
N ARG A 305 -6.55 -20.06 17.88
CA ARG A 305 -7.26 -19.55 19.07
C ARG A 305 -8.24 -18.42 18.74
N SER A 306 -8.22 -17.89 17.53
CA SER A 306 -9.11 -16.79 17.15
C SER A 306 -10.56 -17.27 17.01
N LYS A 307 -11.52 -16.37 17.28
CA LYS A 307 -12.96 -16.64 17.11
C LYS A 307 -13.36 -16.89 15.66
N HIS A 308 -12.53 -16.48 14.73
CA HIS A 308 -12.79 -16.54 13.30
C HIS A 308 -11.83 -17.50 12.62
N ASN A 309 -12.29 -18.15 11.55
CA ASN A 309 -11.38 -18.92 10.71
C ASN A 309 -10.58 -17.98 9.81
N LEU A 310 -9.34 -17.69 10.20
CA LEU A 310 -8.45 -16.75 9.56
C LEU A 310 -7.30 -17.42 8.80
N ILE A 311 -7.46 -18.68 8.40
CA ILE A 311 -6.39 -19.44 7.75
C ILE A 311 -5.91 -18.77 6.44
N ASN A 312 -6.81 -18.15 5.67
CA ASN A 312 -6.45 -17.44 4.44
C ASN A 312 -5.60 -16.20 4.75
N GLN A 313 -5.95 -15.45 5.80
CA GLN A 313 -5.20 -14.27 6.25
C GLN A 313 -3.83 -14.67 6.77
N PHE A 314 -3.75 -15.77 7.51
CA PHE A 314 -2.49 -16.34 7.96
C PHE A 314 -1.59 -16.76 6.79
N MET A 315 -2.15 -17.48 5.82
CA MET A 315 -1.40 -17.88 4.63
C MET A 315 -0.92 -16.67 3.83
N PHE A 316 -1.77 -15.66 3.69
CA PHE A 316 -1.39 -14.40 3.04
C PHE A 316 -0.24 -13.70 3.78
N TRP A 317 -0.33 -13.58 5.10
CA TRP A 317 0.73 -13.01 5.94
C TRP A 317 2.04 -13.77 5.81
N LEU A 318 2.01 -15.10 5.92
CA LEU A 318 3.18 -15.94 5.81
C LEU A 318 3.85 -15.82 4.44
N PHE A 319 3.01 -15.75 3.40
CA PHE A 319 3.44 -15.55 2.02
C PHE A 319 4.10 -14.19 1.82
N SER A 320 3.47 -13.13 2.29
CA SER A 320 4.00 -11.76 2.24
C SER A 320 5.32 -11.66 2.99
N TRP A 321 5.37 -12.18 4.21
CA TRP A 321 6.61 -12.20 5.00
C TRP A 321 7.75 -12.91 4.28
N SER A 322 7.51 -14.11 3.75
CA SER A 322 8.53 -14.85 3.02
C SER A 322 9.02 -14.09 1.77
N ASN A 323 8.12 -13.39 1.06
CA ASN A 323 8.51 -12.54 -0.07
C ASN A 323 9.42 -11.40 0.36
N TYR A 324 9.11 -10.74 1.49
CA TYR A 324 9.96 -9.68 2.02
C TYR A 324 11.33 -10.19 2.44
N VAL A 325 11.39 -11.36 3.06
CA VAL A 325 12.68 -11.99 3.38
C VAL A 325 13.50 -12.25 2.10
N ILE A 326 12.88 -12.81 1.05
CA ILE A 326 13.57 -13.05 -0.23
C ILE A 326 14.04 -11.73 -0.87
N LYS A 327 13.18 -10.70 -0.83
CA LYS A 327 13.46 -9.42 -1.48
C LYS A 327 14.55 -8.62 -0.78
N TYR A 328 14.61 -8.70 0.55
CA TYR A 328 15.32 -7.72 1.37
C TYR A 328 16.47 -8.28 2.21
N SER A 329 16.62 -9.62 2.36
CA SER A 329 17.66 -10.19 3.24
C SER A 329 19.09 -9.82 2.85
N ASP A 330 19.34 -9.65 1.56
CA ASP A 330 20.68 -9.41 1.02
C ASP A 330 20.90 -7.95 0.60
N LEU A 331 19.94 -7.06 0.96
CA LEU A 331 20.00 -5.65 0.59
C LEU A 331 21.14 -4.93 1.31
N LYS A 332 21.96 -4.21 0.53
CA LYS A 332 23.14 -3.49 0.99
C LYS A 332 23.12 -2.04 0.54
N TYR A 333 23.99 -1.24 1.12
CA TYR A 333 24.13 0.19 0.78
C TYR A 333 24.40 0.41 -0.72
N GLU A 334 25.21 -0.43 -1.35
CA GLU A 334 25.57 -0.34 -2.76
C GLU A 334 24.41 -0.60 -3.73
N ASP A 335 23.28 -1.13 -3.23
CA ASP A 335 22.07 -1.36 -4.03
C ASP A 335 21.24 -0.06 -4.23
N PHE A 336 21.70 1.06 -3.64
CA PHE A 336 20.96 2.33 -3.66
C PHE A 336 21.64 3.33 -4.60
N ASP A 337 20.91 3.75 -5.63
CA ASP A 337 21.26 4.84 -6.51
C ASP A 337 20.42 6.08 -6.16
N LEU A 338 20.79 6.73 -5.08
CA LEU A 338 20.16 7.95 -4.57
C LEU A 338 21.12 9.12 -4.64
N ASP A 339 20.56 10.30 -4.76
CA ASP A 339 21.29 11.56 -4.78
C ASP A 339 20.60 12.57 -3.86
N CYS A 340 21.37 13.51 -3.31
CA CYS A 340 20.90 14.57 -2.44
C CYS A 340 21.23 15.92 -3.05
N VAL A 341 20.59 16.96 -2.53
CA VAL A 341 20.97 18.33 -2.87
C VAL A 341 22.38 18.63 -2.35
N ALA A 342 23.09 19.53 -3.03
CA ALA A 342 24.40 20.00 -2.58
C ALA A 342 24.29 20.74 -1.23
N GLU A 343 25.40 20.79 -0.47
CA GLU A 343 25.45 21.48 0.83
C GLU A 343 25.10 22.97 0.75
N ASP A 344 25.39 23.61 -0.38
CA ASP A 344 25.09 25.00 -0.67
C ASP A 344 23.71 25.22 -1.28
N PHE A 345 22.86 24.20 -1.29
CA PHE A 345 21.52 24.28 -1.86
C PHE A 345 20.67 25.34 -1.16
N ASP A 346 20.13 26.28 -1.94
CA ASP A 346 19.25 27.32 -1.40
C ASP A 346 17.84 26.75 -1.13
N TYR A 347 17.60 26.37 0.11
CA TYR A 347 16.29 25.90 0.55
C TYR A 347 15.18 26.95 0.36
N ALA A 348 15.51 28.24 0.24
CA ALA A 348 14.54 29.29 -0.09
C ALA A 348 13.96 29.12 -1.50
N GLU A 349 14.68 28.47 -2.42
CA GLU A 349 14.13 28.14 -3.75
C GLU A 349 13.01 27.10 -3.72
N ILE A 350 12.92 26.28 -2.67
CA ILE A 350 11.83 25.29 -2.52
C ILE A 350 10.57 25.96 -2.01
N ILE A 351 10.70 27.15 -1.43
CA ILE A 351 9.61 27.83 -0.73
C ILE A 351 8.53 28.29 -1.72
N PRO A 352 7.46 28.23 -1.38
CA PRO A 352 6.01 28.14 -1.56
C PRO A 352 5.41 29.03 -2.64
N VAL A 353 6.01 30.08 -3.13
CA VAL A 353 5.51 30.87 -4.27
C VAL A 353 5.45 29.98 -5.52
N LYS A 354 6.47 29.15 -5.73
CA LYS A 354 6.53 28.16 -6.82
C LYS A 354 5.50 27.05 -6.65
N TYR A 355 5.13 26.75 -5.44
CA TYR A 355 4.10 25.72 -5.15
C TYR A 355 2.69 26.18 -5.57
N ARG A 356 2.38 27.45 -5.42
CA ARG A 356 1.11 28.04 -5.88
C ARG A 356 0.98 28.04 -7.40
N GLU A 357 2.08 28.28 -8.11
CA GLU A 357 2.12 28.25 -9.57
C GLU A 357 1.99 26.83 -10.15
N LEU A 358 2.33 25.82 -9.35
CA LEU A 358 2.24 24.42 -9.72
C LEU A 358 0.89 23.76 -9.38
N ALA A 359 0.10 24.45 -8.55
CA ALA A 359 -1.21 23.94 -8.17
C ALA A 359 -2.15 24.02 -9.37
N ASP A 360 -2.81 22.93 -9.67
CA ASP A 360 -3.91 22.91 -10.62
C ASP A 360 -4.99 23.90 -10.14
N GLU A 361 -5.47 24.79 -11.00
CA GLU A 361 -6.52 25.77 -10.70
C GLU A 361 -7.78 25.17 -10.07
N LYS A 362 -7.97 23.85 -10.23
CA LYS A 362 -9.05 23.07 -9.65
C LYS A 362 -8.85 22.66 -8.19
N ILE A 363 -7.64 22.85 -7.64
CA ILE A 363 -7.40 22.56 -6.23
C ILE A 363 -7.94 23.72 -5.38
N PRO A 364 -8.83 23.47 -4.42
CA PRO A 364 -9.34 24.52 -3.54
C PRO A 364 -8.21 25.27 -2.83
N LYS A 365 -8.28 26.60 -2.83
CA LYS A 365 -7.24 27.49 -2.26
C LYS A 365 -6.83 27.09 -0.84
N ASN A 366 -7.80 26.69 0.00
CA ASN A 366 -7.54 26.25 1.37
C ASN A 366 -6.66 24.98 1.44
N LYS A 367 -6.74 24.09 0.46
CA LYS A 367 -5.87 22.90 0.40
C LYS A 367 -4.44 23.27 0.00
N ILE A 368 -4.30 24.23 -0.91
CA ILE A 368 -3.00 24.76 -1.34
C ILE A 368 -2.32 25.44 -0.16
N ASP A 369 -3.05 26.28 0.58
CA ASP A 369 -2.53 26.98 1.74
C ASP A 369 -2.12 26.02 2.87
N MET A 370 -2.85 24.91 3.07
CA MET A 370 -2.47 23.88 4.03
C MET A 370 -1.18 23.15 3.60
N GLN A 371 -1.07 22.77 2.33
CA GLN A 371 0.14 22.14 1.79
C GLN A 371 1.36 23.06 1.94
N TYR A 372 1.18 24.31 1.60
CA TYR A 372 2.16 25.34 1.77
C TYR A 372 2.68 25.43 3.21
N LYS A 373 1.77 25.59 4.16
CA LYS A 373 2.11 25.72 5.57
C LYS A 373 2.87 24.49 6.09
N ALA A 374 2.43 23.28 5.74
CA ALA A 374 3.08 22.05 6.17
C ALA A 374 4.47 21.88 5.55
N THR A 375 4.64 22.23 4.28
CA THR A 375 5.95 22.19 3.61
C THR A 375 6.91 23.18 4.26
N VAL A 376 6.46 24.41 4.55
CA VAL A 376 7.28 25.41 5.26
C VAL A 376 7.67 24.95 6.66
N GLU A 377 6.71 24.42 7.43
CA GLU A 377 6.98 23.92 8.78
C GLU A 377 7.92 22.72 8.77
N GLY A 378 7.80 21.83 7.77
CA GLY A 378 8.72 20.71 7.58
C GLY A 378 10.13 21.17 7.20
N LEU A 379 10.24 22.07 6.22
CA LEU A 379 11.51 22.57 5.74
C LEU A 379 12.23 23.46 6.76
N SER A 380 11.50 24.26 7.56
CA SER A 380 12.11 25.11 8.60
C SER A 380 12.88 24.33 9.66
N ARG A 381 12.61 23.03 9.80
CA ARG A 381 13.32 22.13 10.70
C ARG A 381 14.59 21.53 10.10
N LEU A 382 14.67 21.51 8.74
CA LEU A 382 15.83 21.01 8.00
C LEU A 382 16.85 22.12 7.70
N ILE A 383 16.44 23.37 7.76
CA ILE A 383 17.36 24.52 7.55
C ILE A 383 18.23 24.67 8.81
N PRO A 384 19.57 24.53 8.70
CA PRO A 384 20.45 24.80 9.83
C PRO A 384 20.19 26.20 10.34
N GLN A 385 19.85 26.33 11.63
CA GLN A 385 19.78 27.65 12.25
C GLN A 385 21.20 28.20 12.20
N LYS A 386 21.43 29.20 11.34
CA LYS A 386 22.69 29.94 11.34
C LYS A 386 22.82 30.59 12.72
N ASN A 387 23.70 30.04 13.56
CA ASN A 387 24.17 30.68 14.78
C ASN A 387 24.98 31.93 14.43
#